data_58d728b589877aef5ef7f6663a9bba3d
#
_entry.id   58d728b589877aef5ef7f6663a9bba3d
#
_cell.length_a   1.000
_cell.length_b   1.000
_cell.length_c   1.000
_cell.angle_alpha   90.00
_cell.angle_beta   90.00
_cell.angle_gamma   90.00
#
_symmetry.space_group_name_H-M   'P 1'
#
loop_
_entity.id
_entity.type
_entity.pdbx_description
1 polymer ?
#
loop_
_entity_poly.entity_id
_entity_poly.type
_entity_poly.pdbx_seq_one_letter_code
_entity_poly.pdbx_strand_id
1 'polypeptide(L)'
;MSERSATTLDELVAAHERGDHELVLRLTEARLAQRPGDDAAHEYRARAFLALGRPDEAERHAADAVRLDPDEIRYRELLAQTLSASGAHRDAAVEYGRLAANDPRQTTWTVAEAEERLGAAQPGMGVDAARRAVRLAPDNGRAQLALAQALARTGDARGAFQAATRAATLLPGDPAAREALADAEWLANEDAAAFREFRALADELDPEGRRRVARKARTLYRQHAGWLGRLLAAVPPLFELAFRRGWIELDAG
;
A
#
# COMPACT_ATOMS: atom_id res chain seq x y z
N MET A 1 -28.01 -41.92 13.10
CA MET A 1 -27.92 -40.46 13.28
C MET A 1 -26.47 -40.19 13.63
N SER A 2 -25.69 -39.71 12.68
CA SER A 2 -24.26 -39.43 12.88
C SER A 2 -24.16 -38.23 13.83
N GLU A 3 -23.52 -38.39 14.98
CA GLU A 3 -23.04 -37.28 15.81
C GLU A 3 -22.13 -36.43 14.93
N ARG A 4 -22.64 -35.31 14.44
CA ARG A 4 -21.78 -34.27 13.87
C ARG A 4 -20.97 -33.74 15.05
N SER A 5 -19.75 -34.24 15.19
CA SER A 5 -18.76 -33.72 16.12
C SER A 5 -18.76 -32.19 15.99
N ALA A 6 -19.00 -31.50 17.09
CA ALA A 6 -18.97 -30.04 17.09
C ALA A 6 -17.55 -29.61 16.67
N THR A 7 -17.45 -28.86 15.60
CA THR A 7 -16.16 -28.31 15.13
C THR A 7 -15.49 -27.53 16.25
N THR A 8 -14.35 -28.01 16.71
CA THR A 8 -13.61 -27.38 17.80
C THR A 8 -12.84 -26.15 17.30
N LEU A 9 -12.55 -25.23 18.20
CA LEU A 9 -11.70 -24.08 17.86
C LEU A 9 -10.28 -24.54 17.47
N ASP A 10 -9.79 -25.59 18.12
CA ASP A 10 -8.46 -26.15 17.87
C ASP A 10 -8.33 -26.71 16.44
N GLU A 11 -9.38 -27.38 15.92
CA GLU A 11 -9.41 -27.84 14.53
C GLU A 11 -9.35 -26.69 13.55
N LEU A 12 -10.06 -25.60 13.84
CA LEU A 12 -10.08 -24.40 13.04
C LEU A 12 -8.72 -23.69 13.03
N VAL A 13 -8.10 -23.55 14.21
CA VAL A 13 -6.75 -22.99 14.36
C VAL A 13 -5.74 -23.83 13.59
N ALA A 14 -5.76 -25.14 13.76
CA ALA A 14 -4.85 -26.05 13.08
C ALA A 14 -5.02 -26.03 11.54
N ALA A 15 -6.24 -25.89 11.03
CA ALA A 15 -6.49 -25.72 9.60
C ALA A 15 -5.92 -24.39 9.08
N HIS A 16 -6.11 -23.32 9.84
CA HIS A 16 -5.57 -22.00 9.51
C HIS A 16 -4.03 -21.99 9.48
N GLU A 17 -3.38 -22.56 10.50
CA GLU A 17 -1.92 -22.67 10.58
C GLU A 17 -1.30 -23.47 9.43
N ARG A 18 -2.02 -24.47 8.92
CA ARG A 18 -1.61 -25.23 7.71
C ARG A 18 -1.87 -24.49 6.39
N GLY A 19 -2.53 -23.36 6.42
CA GLY A 19 -2.92 -22.63 5.22
C GLY A 19 -4.04 -23.30 4.41
N ASP A 20 -4.80 -24.24 5.00
CA ASP A 20 -5.93 -24.90 4.35
C ASP A 20 -7.18 -24.02 4.43
N HIS A 21 -7.17 -22.96 3.63
CA HIS A 21 -8.22 -21.94 3.65
C HIS A 21 -9.60 -22.50 3.30
N GLU A 22 -9.67 -23.49 2.39
CA GLU A 22 -10.93 -24.14 2.03
C GLU A 22 -11.50 -24.97 3.19
N LEU A 23 -10.64 -25.65 3.94
CA LEU A 23 -11.07 -26.35 5.16
C LEU A 23 -11.53 -25.35 6.22
N VAL A 24 -10.81 -24.22 6.40
CA VAL A 24 -11.24 -23.14 7.31
C VAL A 24 -12.64 -22.64 6.94
N LEU A 25 -12.93 -22.43 5.66
CA LEU A 25 -14.27 -21.99 5.20
C LEU A 25 -15.36 -23.02 5.56
N ARG A 26 -15.10 -24.32 5.33
CA ARG A 26 -16.06 -25.38 5.70
C ARG A 26 -16.30 -25.49 7.21
N LEU A 27 -15.20 -25.47 8.00
CA LEU A 27 -15.28 -25.55 9.46
C LEU A 27 -16.02 -24.34 10.06
N THR A 28 -15.71 -23.13 9.58
CA THR A 28 -16.39 -21.91 10.04
C THR A 28 -17.86 -21.87 9.63
N GLU A 29 -18.23 -22.37 8.45
CA GLU A 29 -19.63 -22.49 8.03
C GLU A 29 -20.43 -23.40 8.95
N ALA A 30 -19.91 -24.59 9.26
CA ALA A 30 -20.55 -25.52 10.18
C ALA A 30 -20.69 -24.93 11.59
N ARG A 31 -19.70 -24.17 12.04
CA ARG A 31 -19.67 -23.52 13.35
C ARG A 31 -20.64 -22.36 13.44
N LEU A 32 -20.68 -21.49 12.43
CA LEU A 32 -21.61 -20.35 12.34
C LEU A 32 -23.06 -20.79 12.16
N ALA A 33 -23.31 -21.94 11.52
CA ALA A 33 -24.65 -22.53 11.45
C ALA A 33 -25.20 -22.93 12.83
N GLN A 34 -24.31 -23.28 13.77
CA GLN A 34 -24.67 -23.62 15.15
C GLN A 34 -24.65 -22.40 16.07
N ARG A 35 -23.71 -21.49 15.84
CA ARG A 35 -23.44 -20.30 16.66
C ARG A 35 -23.20 -19.09 15.75
N PRO A 36 -24.26 -18.42 15.29
CA PRO A 36 -24.12 -17.24 14.40
C PRO A 36 -23.34 -16.07 15.03
N GLY A 37 -23.24 -16.02 16.35
CA GLY A 37 -22.47 -15.02 17.10
C GLY A 37 -21.09 -15.49 17.54
N ASP A 38 -20.47 -16.43 16.82
CA ASP A 38 -19.10 -16.88 17.11
C ASP A 38 -18.09 -15.93 16.42
N ASP A 39 -17.58 -15.00 17.18
CA ASP A 39 -16.62 -13.97 16.75
C ASP A 39 -15.33 -14.56 16.19
N ALA A 40 -14.79 -15.59 16.84
CA ALA A 40 -13.60 -16.29 16.34
C ALA A 40 -13.86 -16.98 14.99
N ALA A 41 -15.04 -17.59 14.80
CA ALA A 41 -15.39 -18.18 13.51
C ALA A 41 -15.49 -17.14 12.41
N HIS A 42 -16.03 -15.94 12.71
CA HIS A 42 -16.03 -14.82 11.79
C HIS A 42 -14.61 -14.33 11.47
N GLU A 43 -13.74 -14.20 12.47
CA GLU A 43 -12.32 -13.83 12.25
C GLU A 43 -11.62 -14.78 11.29
N TYR A 44 -11.63 -16.09 11.58
CA TYR A 44 -10.93 -17.07 10.74
C TYR A 44 -11.52 -17.16 9.33
N ARG A 45 -12.83 -17.00 9.20
CA ARG A 45 -13.49 -16.97 7.90
C ARG A 45 -13.06 -15.76 7.08
N ALA A 46 -12.96 -14.58 7.70
CA ALA A 46 -12.45 -13.38 7.05
C ALA A 46 -10.99 -13.54 6.61
N ARG A 47 -10.13 -14.10 7.46
CA ARG A 47 -8.73 -14.40 7.12
C ARG A 47 -8.62 -15.37 5.93
N ALA A 48 -9.45 -16.40 5.90
CA ALA A 48 -9.46 -17.38 4.81
C ALA A 48 -9.91 -16.73 3.48
N PHE A 49 -10.97 -15.92 3.49
CA PHE A 49 -11.40 -15.19 2.30
C PHE A 49 -10.34 -14.20 1.80
N LEU A 50 -9.69 -13.47 2.71
CA LEU A 50 -8.61 -12.56 2.35
C LEU A 50 -7.44 -13.29 1.69
N ALA A 51 -7.01 -14.43 2.24
CA ALA A 51 -5.95 -15.27 1.69
C ALA A 51 -6.30 -15.85 0.31
N LEU A 52 -7.58 -16.10 0.05
CA LEU A 52 -8.10 -16.55 -1.25
C LEU A 52 -8.33 -15.41 -2.25
N GLY A 53 -7.96 -14.17 -1.92
CA GLY A 53 -8.16 -13.00 -2.79
C GLY A 53 -9.63 -12.59 -2.95
N ARG A 54 -10.46 -12.83 -1.93
CA ARG A 54 -11.90 -12.53 -1.87
C ARG A 54 -12.20 -11.47 -0.79
N PRO A 55 -11.69 -10.22 -0.97
CA PRO A 55 -11.75 -9.20 0.08
C PRO A 55 -13.18 -8.76 0.43
N ASP A 56 -14.12 -8.75 -0.52
CA ASP A 56 -15.49 -8.33 -0.26
C ASP A 56 -16.23 -9.28 0.69
N GLU A 57 -15.97 -10.60 0.60
CA GLU A 57 -16.51 -11.57 1.55
C GLU A 57 -15.77 -11.50 2.89
N ALA A 58 -14.46 -11.26 2.87
CA ALA A 58 -13.66 -11.07 4.08
C ALA A 58 -14.17 -9.88 4.90
N GLU A 59 -14.47 -8.75 4.26
CA GLU A 59 -14.97 -7.53 4.90
C GLU A 59 -16.23 -7.77 5.72
N ARG A 60 -17.21 -8.49 5.15
CA ARG A 60 -18.46 -8.79 5.86
C ARG A 60 -18.21 -9.54 7.18
N HIS A 61 -17.35 -10.56 7.13
CA HIS A 61 -17.05 -11.37 8.31
C HIS A 61 -16.14 -10.61 9.30
N ALA A 62 -15.19 -9.81 8.82
CA ALA A 62 -14.40 -8.95 9.68
C ALA A 62 -15.26 -7.90 10.41
N ALA A 63 -16.24 -7.30 9.72
CA ALA A 63 -17.20 -6.37 10.32
C ALA A 63 -18.10 -7.07 11.36
N ASP A 64 -18.53 -8.31 11.09
CA ASP A 64 -19.28 -9.10 12.07
C ASP A 64 -18.47 -9.40 13.33
N ALA A 65 -17.17 -9.76 13.18
CA ALA A 65 -16.28 -9.98 14.33
C ALA A 65 -16.13 -8.70 15.18
N VAL A 66 -15.90 -7.55 14.56
CA VAL A 66 -15.83 -6.24 15.27
C VAL A 66 -17.17 -5.89 15.94
N ARG A 67 -18.30 -6.22 15.32
CA ARG A 67 -19.63 -5.97 15.92
C ARG A 67 -19.89 -6.85 17.14
N LEU A 68 -19.38 -8.07 17.15
CA LEU A 68 -19.53 -9.04 18.24
C LEU A 68 -18.62 -8.72 19.42
N ASP A 69 -17.38 -8.32 19.16
CA ASP A 69 -16.43 -7.84 20.16
C ASP A 69 -15.71 -6.57 19.65
N PRO A 70 -16.25 -5.37 19.95
CA PRO A 70 -15.68 -4.10 19.49
C PRO A 70 -14.35 -3.74 20.14
N ASP A 71 -14.03 -4.31 21.29
CA ASP A 71 -12.83 -4.01 22.06
C ASP A 71 -11.64 -4.87 21.64
N GLU A 72 -11.88 -5.96 20.90
CA GLU A 72 -10.81 -6.81 20.39
C GLU A 72 -10.08 -6.15 19.21
N ILE A 73 -8.85 -5.69 19.49
CA ILE A 73 -8.01 -4.93 18.54
C ILE A 73 -7.74 -5.71 17.25
N ARG A 74 -7.51 -7.03 17.34
CA ARG A 74 -7.20 -7.86 16.17
C ARG A 74 -8.34 -7.94 15.16
N TYR A 75 -9.62 -7.84 15.60
CA TYR A 75 -10.77 -7.81 14.70
C TYR A 75 -10.84 -6.51 13.92
N ARG A 76 -10.56 -5.39 14.60
CA ARG A 76 -10.48 -4.08 13.95
C ARG A 76 -9.32 -4.00 12.98
N GLU A 77 -8.16 -4.56 13.33
CA GLU A 77 -7.03 -4.64 12.44
C GLU A 77 -7.34 -5.48 11.19
N LEU A 78 -7.99 -6.63 11.36
CA LEU A 78 -8.45 -7.45 10.25
C LEU A 78 -9.44 -6.71 9.36
N LEU A 79 -10.40 -5.98 9.94
CA LEU A 79 -11.33 -5.15 9.18
C LEU A 79 -10.59 -4.08 8.36
N ALA A 80 -9.63 -3.37 8.96
CA ALA A 80 -8.82 -2.39 8.23
C ALA A 80 -8.05 -3.03 7.06
N GLN A 81 -7.48 -4.22 7.26
CA GLN A 81 -6.78 -4.97 6.21
C GLN A 81 -7.73 -5.42 5.08
N THR A 82 -8.94 -5.89 5.41
CA THR A 82 -9.92 -6.30 4.40
C THR A 82 -10.43 -5.11 3.58
N LEU A 83 -10.69 -3.98 4.23
CA LEU A 83 -11.08 -2.72 3.58
C LEU A 83 -9.97 -2.19 2.65
N SER A 84 -8.71 -2.29 3.09
CA SER A 84 -7.56 -1.95 2.24
C SER A 84 -7.50 -2.84 0.99
N ALA A 85 -7.65 -4.15 1.18
CA ALA A 85 -7.61 -5.13 0.09
C ALA A 85 -8.78 -5.02 -0.90
N SER A 86 -9.97 -4.57 -0.45
CA SER A 86 -11.12 -4.28 -1.32
C SER A 86 -11.01 -2.93 -2.04
N GLY A 87 -9.99 -2.11 -1.70
CA GLY A 87 -9.84 -0.76 -2.24
C GLY A 87 -10.72 0.30 -1.55
N ALA A 88 -11.37 -0.04 -0.45
CA ALA A 88 -12.16 0.87 0.38
C ALA A 88 -11.24 1.77 1.24
N HIS A 89 -10.27 2.43 0.60
CA HIS A 89 -9.18 3.17 1.25
C HIS A 89 -9.64 4.19 2.28
N ARG A 90 -10.78 4.86 2.05
CA ARG A 90 -11.31 5.85 3.00
C ARG A 90 -11.69 5.21 4.33
N ASP A 91 -12.36 4.07 4.27
CA ASP A 91 -12.85 3.35 5.44
C ASP A 91 -11.70 2.63 6.15
N ALA A 92 -10.77 2.04 5.39
CA ALA A 92 -9.52 1.50 5.92
C ALA A 92 -8.74 2.54 6.71
N ALA A 93 -8.59 3.77 6.18
CA ALA A 93 -7.91 4.86 6.87
C ALA A 93 -8.61 5.25 8.19
N VAL A 94 -9.93 5.17 8.25
CA VAL A 94 -10.69 5.43 9.50
C VAL A 94 -10.38 4.36 10.54
N GLU A 95 -10.39 3.08 10.15
CA GLU A 95 -10.12 1.98 11.09
C GLU A 95 -8.65 2.00 11.57
N TYR A 96 -7.68 2.23 10.67
CA TYR A 96 -6.28 2.41 11.08
C TYR A 96 -6.09 3.64 11.99
N GLY A 97 -6.82 4.73 11.73
CA GLY A 97 -6.80 5.91 12.60
C GLY A 97 -7.34 5.62 14.01
N ARG A 98 -8.39 4.79 14.14
CA ARG A 98 -8.91 4.32 15.43
C ARG A 98 -7.90 3.45 16.18
N LEU A 99 -7.24 2.52 15.47
CA LEU A 99 -6.18 1.67 16.02
C LEU A 99 -5.02 2.52 16.52
N ALA A 100 -4.55 3.48 15.73
CA ALA A 100 -3.47 4.39 16.09
C ALA A 100 -3.82 5.31 17.27
N ALA A 101 -5.10 5.67 17.43
CA ALA A 101 -5.57 6.44 18.58
C ALA A 101 -5.61 5.59 19.87
N ASN A 102 -5.91 4.29 19.74
CA ASN A 102 -5.94 3.35 20.86
C ASN A 102 -4.53 3.03 21.39
N ASP A 103 -3.56 2.81 20.52
CA ASP A 103 -2.15 2.68 20.89
C ASP A 103 -1.26 3.58 20.01
N PRO A 104 -0.99 4.81 20.45
CA PRO A 104 -0.16 5.75 19.71
C PRO A 104 1.31 5.32 19.53
N ARG A 105 1.78 4.30 20.26
CA ARG A 105 3.15 3.78 20.11
C ARG A 105 3.28 2.83 18.94
N GLN A 106 2.18 2.28 18.45
CA GLN A 106 2.13 1.36 17.32
C GLN A 106 2.19 2.15 16.01
N THR A 107 3.42 2.48 15.58
CA THR A 107 3.65 3.32 14.41
C THR A 107 3.17 2.71 13.10
N THR A 108 3.07 1.36 13.03
CA THR A 108 2.57 0.64 11.85
C THR A 108 1.17 1.07 11.45
N TRP A 109 0.27 1.26 12.41
CA TRP A 109 -1.10 1.70 12.12
C TRP A 109 -1.16 3.16 11.67
N THR A 110 -0.29 4.03 12.24
CA THR A 110 -0.22 5.43 11.81
C THR A 110 0.36 5.55 10.38
N VAL A 111 1.32 4.69 10.02
CA VAL A 111 1.84 4.60 8.65
C VAL A 111 0.76 4.09 7.70
N ALA A 112 0.06 2.99 8.07
CA ALA A 112 -1.03 2.44 7.27
C ALA A 112 -2.16 3.48 7.07
N GLU A 113 -2.54 4.23 8.12
CA GLU A 113 -3.49 5.34 7.96
C GLU A 113 -3.02 6.34 6.89
N ALA A 114 -1.75 6.73 6.90
CA ALA A 114 -1.22 7.68 5.92
C ALA A 114 -1.26 7.11 4.50
N GLU A 115 -0.87 5.85 4.31
CA GLU A 115 -0.92 5.15 3.03
C GLU A 115 -2.37 5.06 2.51
N GLU A 116 -3.32 4.70 3.36
CA GLU A 116 -4.74 4.62 3.00
C GLU A 116 -5.36 5.99 2.70
N ARG A 117 -4.95 7.06 3.40
CA ARG A 117 -5.36 8.44 3.08
C ARG A 117 -4.88 8.84 1.68
N LEU A 118 -3.70 8.40 1.27
CA LEU A 118 -3.20 8.61 -0.09
C LEU A 118 -4.01 7.82 -1.12
N GLY A 119 -4.34 6.57 -0.85
CA GLY A 119 -5.23 5.75 -1.69
C GLY A 119 -6.60 6.39 -1.85
N ALA A 120 -7.14 6.96 -0.78
CA ALA A 120 -8.42 7.68 -0.77
C ALA A 120 -8.39 9.07 -1.43
N ALA A 121 -7.28 9.47 -2.07
CA ALA A 121 -7.05 10.80 -2.63
C ALA A 121 -7.22 11.94 -1.61
N GLN A 122 -6.79 11.71 -0.37
CA GLN A 122 -6.82 12.67 0.75
C GLN A 122 -5.39 13.06 1.19
N PRO A 123 -4.55 13.64 0.32
CA PRO A 123 -3.12 13.81 0.60
C PRO A 123 -2.83 14.72 1.79
N GLY A 124 -3.65 15.73 2.06
CA GLY A 124 -3.48 16.60 3.23
C GLY A 124 -3.61 15.82 4.54
N MET A 125 -4.63 14.96 4.67
CA MET A 125 -4.80 14.09 5.83
C MET A 125 -3.69 13.03 5.90
N GLY A 126 -3.20 12.56 4.75
CA GLY A 126 -2.03 11.70 4.64
C GLY A 126 -0.76 12.36 5.18
N VAL A 127 -0.52 13.64 4.89
CA VAL A 127 0.59 14.42 5.47
C VAL A 127 0.50 14.46 6.99
N ASP A 128 -0.68 14.72 7.55
CA ASP A 128 -0.87 14.79 9.00
C ASP A 128 -0.60 13.43 9.69
N ALA A 129 -1.10 12.34 9.12
CA ALA A 129 -0.85 10.99 9.61
C ALA A 129 0.64 10.62 9.50
N ALA A 130 1.26 10.84 8.34
CA ALA A 130 2.67 10.54 8.12
C ALA A 130 3.60 11.38 9.03
N ARG A 131 3.28 12.66 9.27
CA ARG A 131 4.01 13.49 10.23
C ARG A 131 3.89 12.95 11.66
N ARG A 132 2.72 12.42 12.05
CA ARG A 132 2.60 11.74 13.35
C ARG A 132 3.49 10.50 13.41
N ALA A 133 3.49 9.66 12.38
CA ALA A 133 4.34 8.48 12.31
C ALA A 133 5.83 8.82 12.40
N VAL A 134 6.29 9.83 11.66
CA VAL A 134 7.70 10.30 11.69
C VAL A 134 8.08 10.87 13.06
N ARG A 135 7.18 11.58 13.75
CA ARG A 135 7.47 12.05 15.14
C ARG A 135 7.61 10.89 16.14
N LEU A 136 6.84 9.83 15.96
CA LEU A 136 6.90 8.64 16.83
C LEU A 136 8.13 7.78 16.55
N ALA A 137 8.50 7.64 15.28
CA ALA A 137 9.64 6.85 14.84
C ALA A 137 10.39 7.56 13.69
N PRO A 138 11.30 8.49 13.98
CA PRO A 138 12.02 9.28 12.96
C PRO A 138 12.84 8.43 11.98
N ASP A 139 13.30 7.26 12.41
CA ASP A 139 14.10 6.34 11.62
C ASP A 139 13.27 5.20 10.99
N ASN A 140 11.94 5.32 11.01
CA ASN A 140 11.07 4.44 10.27
C ASN A 140 11.02 4.86 8.79
N GLY A 141 11.69 4.08 7.91
CA GLY A 141 11.77 4.37 6.49
C GLY A 141 10.42 4.42 5.79
N ARG A 142 9.45 3.57 6.21
CA ARG A 142 8.09 3.59 5.66
C ARG A 142 7.31 4.85 6.05
N ALA A 143 7.49 5.34 7.28
CA ALA A 143 6.91 6.61 7.70
C ALA A 143 7.46 7.79 6.87
N GLN A 144 8.78 7.80 6.62
CA GLN A 144 9.42 8.80 5.75
C GLN A 144 8.93 8.70 4.30
N LEU A 145 8.76 7.47 3.79
CA LEU A 145 8.23 7.22 2.45
C LEU A 145 6.78 7.74 2.32
N ALA A 146 5.91 7.38 3.26
CA ALA A 146 4.53 7.87 3.28
C ALA A 146 4.47 9.41 3.35
N LEU A 147 5.35 10.02 4.15
CA LEU A 147 5.45 11.48 4.23
C LEU A 147 5.89 12.10 2.91
N ALA A 148 6.91 11.54 2.25
CA ALA A 148 7.39 12.01 0.96
C ALA A 148 6.29 11.97 -0.10
N GLN A 149 5.59 10.85 -0.22
CA GLN A 149 4.49 10.67 -1.16
C GLN A 149 3.33 11.63 -0.89
N ALA A 150 2.98 11.85 0.39
CA ALA A 150 1.92 12.78 0.76
C ALA A 150 2.29 14.23 0.43
N LEU A 151 3.51 14.65 0.75
CA LEU A 151 4.01 16.00 0.46
C LEU A 151 4.13 16.25 -1.06
N ALA A 152 4.59 15.26 -1.82
CA ALA A 152 4.63 15.36 -3.28
C ALA A 152 3.23 15.58 -3.86
N ARG A 153 2.21 14.87 -3.37
CA ARG A 153 0.82 15.05 -3.83
C ARG A 153 0.19 16.37 -3.40
N THR A 154 0.70 17.02 -2.35
CA THR A 154 0.27 18.38 -1.94
C THR A 154 1.09 19.50 -2.59
N GLY A 155 2.14 19.16 -3.37
CA GLY A 155 2.99 20.12 -4.05
C GLY A 155 4.09 20.74 -3.20
N ASP A 156 4.34 20.21 -1.99
CA ASP A 156 5.49 20.62 -1.16
C ASP A 156 6.77 19.93 -1.66
N ALA A 157 7.38 20.49 -2.72
CA ALA A 157 8.58 19.94 -3.34
C ALA A 157 9.74 19.78 -2.35
N ARG A 158 9.98 20.82 -1.52
CA ARG A 158 11.10 20.81 -0.56
C ARG A 158 10.90 19.73 0.53
N GLY A 159 9.71 19.68 1.09
CA GLY A 159 9.39 18.69 2.11
C GLY A 159 9.41 17.26 1.55
N ALA A 160 8.87 17.07 0.35
CA ALA A 160 8.90 15.79 -0.35
C ALA A 160 10.33 15.30 -0.59
N PHE A 161 11.22 16.16 -1.09
CA PHE A 161 12.61 15.82 -1.34
C PHE A 161 13.36 15.43 -0.06
N GLN A 162 13.18 16.18 1.03
CA GLN A 162 13.80 15.85 2.31
C GLN A 162 13.34 14.50 2.86
N ALA A 163 12.02 14.26 2.84
CA ALA A 163 11.45 13.00 3.32
C ALA A 163 11.83 11.81 2.42
N ALA A 164 11.83 12.00 1.09
CA ALA A 164 12.21 10.96 0.13
C ALA A 164 13.70 10.58 0.25
N THR A 165 14.60 11.55 0.40
CA THR A 165 16.02 11.30 0.65
C THR A 165 16.22 10.50 1.93
N ARG A 166 15.49 10.84 2.99
CA ARG A 166 15.54 10.09 4.25
C ARG A 166 14.99 8.66 4.07
N ALA A 167 13.86 8.51 3.37
CA ALA A 167 13.29 7.19 3.06
C ALA A 167 14.27 6.32 2.27
N ALA A 168 14.88 6.84 1.21
CA ALA A 168 15.86 6.11 0.40
C ALA A 168 17.12 5.71 1.19
N THR A 169 17.53 6.54 2.16
CA THR A 169 18.63 6.21 3.08
C THR A 169 18.28 5.10 4.05
N LEU A 170 17.04 5.10 4.57
CA LEU A 170 16.57 4.12 5.57
C LEU A 170 16.10 2.80 4.94
N LEU A 171 15.73 2.84 3.66
CA LEU A 171 15.27 1.70 2.87
C LEU A 171 16.17 1.53 1.62
N PRO A 172 17.46 1.21 1.79
CA PRO A 172 18.39 1.11 0.67
C PRO A 172 17.94 -0.02 -0.27
N GLY A 173 17.77 0.31 -1.56
CA GLY A 173 17.32 -0.64 -2.58
C GLY A 173 15.81 -0.84 -2.66
N ASP A 174 14.99 -0.19 -1.82
CA ASP A 174 13.53 -0.23 -1.95
C ASP A 174 13.09 0.58 -3.18
N PRO A 175 12.45 -0.07 -4.18
CA PRO A 175 12.05 0.63 -5.40
C PRO A 175 11.02 1.75 -5.16
N ALA A 176 10.15 1.60 -4.14
CA ALA A 176 9.15 2.62 -3.82
C ALA A 176 9.80 3.87 -3.22
N ALA A 177 10.82 3.70 -2.37
CA ALA A 177 11.58 4.83 -1.81
C ALA A 177 12.38 5.56 -2.89
N ARG A 178 12.98 4.83 -3.83
CA ARG A 178 13.70 5.40 -4.97
C ARG A 178 12.75 6.09 -5.95
N GLU A 179 11.59 5.51 -6.23
CA GLU A 179 10.56 6.17 -7.06
C GLU A 179 10.05 7.47 -6.41
N ALA A 180 9.84 7.46 -5.09
CA ALA A 180 9.44 8.67 -4.37
C ALA A 180 10.53 9.76 -4.40
N LEU A 181 11.82 9.38 -4.38
CA LEU A 181 12.92 10.34 -4.54
C LEU A 181 12.92 10.93 -5.95
N ALA A 182 12.80 10.12 -6.99
CA ALA A 182 12.71 10.60 -8.37
C ALA A 182 11.49 11.51 -8.61
N ASP A 183 10.33 11.18 -8.02
CA ASP A 183 9.14 12.03 -8.06
C ASP A 183 9.39 13.40 -7.39
N ALA A 184 10.12 13.39 -6.27
CA ALA A 184 10.45 14.60 -5.53
C ALA A 184 11.53 15.45 -6.26
N GLU A 185 12.51 14.83 -6.92
CA GLU A 185 13.48 15.47 -7.80
C GLU A 185 12.76 16.17 -8.97
N TRP A 186 11.84 15.47 -9.64
CA TRP A 186 11.03 16.06 -10.70
C TRP A 186 10.22 17.25 -10.20
N LEU A 187 9.58 17.14 -9.04
CA LEU A 187 8.82 18.25 -8.45
C LEU A 187 9.71 19.44 -8.07
N ALA A 188 10.99 19.20 -7.79
CA ALA A 188 12.01 20.21 -7.51
C ALA A 188 12.67 20.79 -8.77
N ASN A 189 12.25 20.37 -9.98
CA ASN A 189 12.84 20.67 -11.28
C ASN A 189 14.28 20.11 -11.49
N GLU A 190 14.62 19.05 -10.75
CA GLU A 190 15.85 18.28 -10.96
C GLU A 190 15.63 17.17 -12.02
N ASP A 191 15.19 17.59 -13.20
CA ASP A 191 14.59 16.73 -14.22
C ASP A 191 15.54 15.65 -14.75
N ALA A 192 16.83 16.00 -14.91
CA ALA A 192 17.83 15.04 -15.38
C ALA A 192 18.12 13.94 -14.35
N ALA A 193 18.09 14.27 -13.04
CA ALA A 193 18.25 13.30 -11.96
C ALA A 193 17.04 12.34 -11.91
N ALA A 194 15.83 12.90 -11.89
CA ALA A 194 14.58 12.14 -11.92
C ALA A 194 14.51 11.19 -13.14
N PHE A 195 14.89 11.66 -14.32
CA PHE A 195 14.88 10.86 -15.54
C PHE A 195 15.84 9.67 -15.49
N ARG A 196 17.06 9.89 -14.97
CA ARG A 196 18.04 8.80 -14.78
C ARG A 196 17.54 7.75 -13.80
N GLU A 197 16.93 8.18 -12.69
CA GLU A 197 16.42 7.27 -11.67
C GLU A 197 15.22 6.47 -12.18
N PHE A 198 14.27 7.10 -12.90
CA PHE A 198 13.19 6.38 -13.55
C PHE A 198 13.70 5.32 -14.54
N ARG A 199 14.79 5.60 -15.26
CA ARG A 199 15.40 4.63 -16.16
C ARG A 199 15.99 3.44 -15.41
N ALA A 200 16.74 3.68 -14.35
CA ALA A 200 17.32 2.63 -13.53
C ALA A 200 16.21 1.74 -12.92
N LEU A 201 15.16 2.34 -12.39
CA LEU A 201 14.01 1.62 -11.84
C LEU A 201 13.26 0.78 -12.88
N ALA A 202 13.20 1.22 -14.15
CA ALA A 202 12.49 0.49 -15.19
C ALA A 202 13.07 -0.90 -15.46
N ASP A 203 14.34 -1.15 -15.18
CA ASP A 203 14.97 -2.44 -15.36
C ASP A 203 14.80 -3.38 -14.14
N GLU A 204 14.49 -2.83 -12.99
CA GLU A 204 14.33 -3.56 -11.72
C GLU A 204 12.87 -3.93 -11.42
N LEU A 205 11.91 -3.12 -11.91
CA LEU A 205 10.50 -3.27 -11.60
C LEU A 205 9.81 -4.37 -12.44
N ASP A 206 8.72 -4.87 -11.91
CA ASP A 206 7.78 -5.72 -12.62
C ASP A 206 7.16 -5.01 -13.85
N PRO A 207 6.45 -5.71 -14.76
CA PRO A 207 5.93 -5.08 -15.98
C PRO A 207 5.00 -3.89 -15.74
N GLU A 208 4.24 -3.87 -14.66
CA GLU A 208 3.33 -2.77 -14.34
C GLU A 208 4.08 -1.55 -13.79
N GLY A 209 4.95 -1.77 -12.81
CA GLY A 209 5.84 -0.74 -12.26
C GLY A 209 6.71 -0.10 -13.34
N ARG A 210 7.27 -0.94 -14.24
CA ARG A 210 8.03 -0.48 -15.41
C ARG A 210 7.21 0.46 -16.29
N ARG A 211 5.97 0.09 -16.64
CA ARG A 211 5.08 0.96 -17.44
C ARG A 211 4.76 2.26 -16.73
N ARG A 212 4.64 2.21 -15.39
CA ARG A 212 4.37 3.41 -14.57
C ARG A 212 5.53 4.38 -14.64
N VAL A 213 6.77 3.95 -14.35
CA VAL A 213 7.95 4.83 -14.37
C VAL A 213 8.29 5.30 -15.79
N ALA A 214 8.11 4.44 -16.81
CA ALA A 214 8.29 4.83 -18.21
C ALA A 214 7.29 5.92 -18.65
N ARG A 215 6.05 5.89 -18.15
CA ARG A 215 5.07 6.97 -18.40
C ARG A 215 5.52 8.29 -17.77
N LYS A 216 6.06 8.27 -16.55
CA LYS A 216 6.60 9.44 -15.86
C LYS A 216 7.78 10.03 -16.65
N ALA A 217 8.77 9.19 -16.96
CA ALA A 217 9.93 9.57 -17.76
C ALA A 217 9.54 10.16 -19.13
N ARG A 218 8.56 9.58 -19.80
CA ARG A 218 8.04 10.07 -21.08
C ARG A 218 7.38 11.45 -20.94
N THR A 219 6.65 11.69 -19.86
CA THR A 219 6.04 12.99 -19.60
C THR A 219 7.10 14.06 -19.40
N LEU A 220 8.09 13.75 -18.57
CA LEU A 220 9.23 14.60 -18.29
C LEU A 220 10.03 14.89 -19.57
N TYR A 221 10.37 13.87 -20.35
CA TYR A 221 11.09 14.03 -21.62
C TYR A 221 10.35 14.92 -22.63
N ARG A 222 9.03 14.81 -22.74
CA ARG A 222 8.22 15.63 -23.63
C ARG A 222 8.25 17.13 -23.28
N GLN A 223 8.49 17.48 -22.04
CA GLN A 223 8.59 18.88 -21.61
C GLN A 223 9.86 19.55 -22.13
N HIS A 224 10.96 18.79 -22.22
CA HIS A 224 12.30 19.30 -22.58
C HIS A 224 12.72 18.97 -24.02
N ALA A 225 12.16 17.93 -24.62
CA ALA A 225 12.57 17.47 -25.96
C ALA A 225 12.15 18.46 -27.06
N GLY A 226 13.05 18.63 -28.04
CA GLY A 226 12.74 19.25 -29.29
C GLY A 226 11.66 18.51 -30.10
N TRP A 227 11.28 19.00 -31.28
CA TRP A 227 10.18 18.45 -32.06
C TRP A 227 10.36 16.96 -32.42
N LEU A 228 11.58 16.51 -32.77
CA LEU A 228 11.88 15.09 -33.03
C LEU A 228 11.70 14.22 -31.78
N GLY A 229 12.17 14.69 -30.63
CA GLY A 229 11.98 13.99 -29.37
C GLY A 229 10.51 13.88 -28.96
N ARG A 230 9.71 14.92 -29.24
CA ARG A 230 8.25 14.87 -29.03
C ARG A 230 7.56 13.86 -29.94
N LEU A 231 8.02 13.69 -31.19
CA LEU A 231 7.53 12.63 -32.07
C LEU A 231 7.88 11.25 -31.54
N LEU A 232 9.11 11.04 -31.07
CA LEU A 232 9.51 9.79 -30.43
C LEU A 232 8.64 9.48 -29.20
N ALA A 233 8.44 10.48 -28.33
CA ALA A 233 7.60 10.34 -27.15
C ALA A 233 6.10 10.17 -27.46
N ALA A 234 5.66 10.46 -28.68
CA ALA A 234 4.29 10.21 -29.13
C ALA A 234 4.02 8.71 -29.39
N VAL A 235 5.07 7.91 -29.59
CA VAL A 235 4.96 6.46 -29.84
C VAL A 235 5.50 5.69 -28.63
N PRO A 236 4.63 5.28 -27.67
CA PRO A 236 5.06 4.69 -26.41
C PRO A 236 6.03 3.52 -26.52
N PRO A 237 5.84 2.53 -27.42
CA PRO A 237 6.77 1.41 -27.52
C PRO A 237 8.18 1.82 -27.99
N LEU A 238 8.29 2.79 -28.90
CA LEU A 238 9.57 3.29 -29.37
C LEU A 238 10.28 4.12 -28.30
N PHE A 239 9.52 4.95 -27.58
CA PHE A 239 10.06 5.68 -26.45
C PHE A 239 10.60 4.72 -25.36
N GLU A 240 9.82 3.72 -24.98
CA GLU A 240 10.21 2.77 -23.94
C GLU A 240 11.46 1.99 -24.34
N LEU A 241 11.58 1.60 -25.59
CA LEU A 241 12.79 0.94 -26.12
C LEU A 241 14.00 1.88 -26.04
N ALA A 242 13.89 3.10 -26.55
CA ALA A 242 14.97 4.10 -26.54
C ALA A 242 15.37 4.51 -25.12
N PHE A 243 14.41 4.66 -24.23
CA PHE A 243 14.60 4.97 -22.82
C PHE A 243 15.41 3.89 -22.11
N ARG A 244 15.00 2.62 -22.20
CA ARG A 244 15.70 1.50 -21.58
C ARG A 244 17.09 1.27 -22.15
N ARG A 245 17.28 1.49 -23.44
CA ARG A 245 18.59 1.35 -24.13
C ARG A 245 19.55 2.52 -23.84
N GLY A 246 19.08 3.56 -23.12
CA GLY A 246 19.88 4.75 -22.88
C GLY A 246 20.18 5.58 -24.13
N TRP A 247 19.35 5.45 -25.20
CA TRP A 247 19.51 6.22 -26.43
C TRP A 247 18.99 7.65 -26.32
N ILE A 248 18.22 7.93 -25.27
CA ILE A 248 17.69 9.25 -24.96
C ILE A 248 18.07 9.62 -23.53
N GLU A 249 18.48 10.85 -23.36
CA GLU A 249 18.86 11.45 -22.08
C GLU A 249 18.23 12.84 -21.95
N LEU A 250 18.16 13.35 -20.75
CA LEU A 250 17.89 14.76 -20.47
C LEU A 250 19.21 15.39 -20.05
N ASP A 251 19.57 16.48 -20.72
CA ASP A 251 20.72 17.27 -20.33
C ASP A 251 20.43 17.94 -18.97
N ALA A 252 21.43 17.98 -18.10
CA ALA A 252 21.39 18.81 -16.91
C ALA A 252 21.49 20.26 -17.38
N GLY A 253 20.39 21.02 -17.31
CA GLY A 253 20.34 22.41 -17.69
C GLY A 253 21.21 23.32 -16.82
#